data_82749d980cebd9e8badbd469c0219319
#
_entry.id   82749d980cebd9e8badbd469c0219319
#
_cell.length_a   1.000
_cell.length_b   1.000
_cell.length_c   1.000
_cell.angle_alpha   90.00
_cell.angle_beta   90.00
_cell.angle_gamma   90.00
#
_symmetry.space_group_name_H-M   'P 1'
#
loop_
_entity.id
_entity.type
_entity.pdbx_description
1 polymer ?
#
loop_
_entity_poly.entity_id
_entity_poly.type
_entity_poly.pdbx_seq_one_letter_code
_entity_poly.pdbx_strand_id
1 'polypeptide(L)'
;MRLKTRTILCCTAIFSAVSFFTITFAETTPFNKAQVGDRIRKVENGVDDFEKYLTSRGESAKNQAGSAKSSGAAKRGQGANSANKEAGKEKASQGKDDLQNAMDDLNRTTNRLRRKFDATANYLETKVQMEQVLDSARRVNQVVGKGSNDGQAQRLWTALRASINDLARCYNLTPMS
;
A
#
# COMPACT_ATOMS: atom_id res chain seq x y z
N MET A 1 4.26 -64.46 66.47
CA MET A 1 4.87 -64.02 65.22
C MET A 1 4.23 -62.70 64.82
N ARG A 2 4.99 -61.60 64.76
CA ARG A 2 4.48 -60.23 64.58
C ARG A 2 4.83 -59.78 63.20
N LEU A 3 3.81 -59.57 62.32
CA LEU A 3 3.99 -58.93 61.08
C LEU A 3 3.91 -57.41 61.25
N LYS A 4 4.96 -56.71 60.85
CA LYS A 4 5.05 -55.26 60.81
C LYS A 4 4.62 -54.77 59.40
N THR A 5 3.46 -54.20 59.38
CA THR A 5 2.96 -53.52 58.11
C THR A 5 3.62 -52.13 58.02
N ARG A 6 4.42 -51.92 57.01
CA ARG A 6 5.00 -50.62 56.69
C ARG A 6 4.09 -49.92 55.70
N THR A 7 3.42 -48.90 56.13
CA THR A 7 2.63 -48.01 55.28
C THR A 7 3.57 -47.02 54.64
N ILE A 8 3.70 -47.11 53.29
CA ILE A 8 4.44 -46.15 52.53
C ILE A 8 3.44 -45.06 52.07
N LEU A 9 3.63 -43.88 52.66
CA LEU A 9 2.89 -42.66 52.33
C LEU A 9 3.51 -42.05 51.09
N CYS A 10 2.84 -42.19 49.95
CA CYS A 10 3.27 -41.59 48.69
C CYS A 10 2.68 -40.16 48.59
N CYS A 11 3.48 -39.19 48.99
CA CYS A 11 3.14 -37.77 48.78
C CYS A 11 3.37 -37.41 47.31
N THR A 12 2.32 -37.43 46.49
CA THR A 12 2.34 -36.85 45.16
C THR A 12 2.20 -35.34 45.28
N ALA A 13 3.34 -34.65 45.20
CA ALA A 13 3.37 -33.20 45.02
C ALA A 13 2.94 -32.84 43.60
N ILE A 14 1.73 -32.37 43.45
CA ILE A 14 1.22 -31.80 42.21
C ILE A 14 1.80 -30.39 42.09
N PHE A 15 2.89 -30.27 41.30
CA PHE A 15 3.45 -28.98 40.91
C PHE A 15 2.55 -28.36 39.84
N SER A 16 1.58 -27.55 40.25
CA SER A 16 0.82 -26.67 39.35
C SER A 16 1.74 -25.58 38.85
N ALA A 17 2.31 -25.78 37.65
CA ALA A 17 3.00 -24.74 36.91
C ALA A 17 1.97 -23.73 36.39
N VAL A 18 1.70 -22.69 37.18
CA VAL A 18 0.96 -21.52 36.71
C VAL A 18 1.88 -20.75 35.78
N SER A 19 1.75 -21.01 34.48
CA SER A 19 2.40 -20.21 33.44
C SER A 19 1.78 -18.81 33.46
N PHE A 20 2.42 -17.89 34.14
CA PHE A 20 2.13 -16.47 34.00
C PHE A 20 2.50 -16.07 32.56
N PHE A 21 1.50 -16.03 31.70
CA PHE A 21 1.60 -15.28 30.43
C PHE A 21 1.77 -13.81 30.81
N THR A 22 3.01 -13.38 30.97
CA THR A 22 3.34 -11.97 31.00
C THR A 22 3.05 -11.45 29.60
N ILE A 23 1.87 -10.84 29.40
CA ILE A 23 1.59 -9.98 28.27
C ILE A 23 2.53 -8.80 28.45
N THR A 24 3.71 -8.89 27.84
CA THR A 24 4.58 -7.72 27.65
C THR A 24 3.82 -6.80 26.71
N PHE A 25 3.11 -5.82 27.27
CA PHE A 25 2.75 -4.62 26.53
C PHE A 25 4.08 -4.05 26.07
N ALA A 26 4.42 -4.26 24.81
CA ALA A 26 5.50 -3.54 24.19
C ALA A 26 5.12 -2.06 24.35
N GLU A 27 5.75 -1.37 25.28
CA GLU A 27 5.71 0.08 25.34
C GLU A 27 6.13 0.56 23.98
N THR A 28 5.15 1.01 23.18
CA THR A 28 5.43 1.65 21.91
C THR A 28 6.14 2.95 22.25
N THR A 29 7.47 2.90 22.26
CA THR A 29 8.28 4.11 22.41
C THR A 29 7.77 5.11 21.37
N PRO A 30 7.38 6.32 21.79
CA PRO A 30 6.86 7.30 20.87
C PRO A 30 7.89 7.56 19.77
N PHE A 31 7.47 7.51 18.51
CA PHE A 31 8.34 7.78 17.37
C PHE A 31 8.92 9.19 17.51
N ASN A 32 10.20 9.34 17.25
CA ASN A 32 10.80 10.66 17.18
C ASN A 32 10.57 11.28 15.79
N LYS A 33 10.70 12.61 15.68
CA LYS A 33 10.48 13.35 14.43
C LYS A 33 11.37 12.83 13.30
N ALA A 34 12.63 12.47 13.55
CA ALA A 34 13.53 11.96 12.53
C ALA A 34 13.04 10.63 11.94
N GLN A 35 12.60 9.70 12.78
CA GLN A 35 12.06 8.41 12.34
C GLN A 35 10.79 8.58 11.49
N VAL A 36 9.93 9.53 11.84
CA VAL A 36 8.74 9.84 11.04
C VAL A 36 9.14 10.49 9.71
N GLY A 37 10.13 11.39 9.73
CA GLY A 37 10.68 12.01 8.52
C GLY A 37 11.23 11.00 7.52
N ASP A 38 11.93 9.96 7.99
CA ASP A 38 12.45 8.88 7.15
C ASP A 38 11.32 8.04 6.51
N ARG A 39 10.22 7.82 7.25
CA ARG A 39 9.04 7.15 6.70
C ARG A 39 8.31 8.00 5.66
N ILE A 40 8.23 9.32 5.87
CA ILE A 40 7.67 10.24 4.86
C ILE A 40 8.50 10.15 3.57
N ARG A 41 9.85 10.22 3.66
CA ARG A 41 10.73 10.06 2.48
C ARG A 41 10.52 8.73 1.76
N LYS A 42 10.32 7.65 2.52
CA LYS A 42 10.05 6.34 1.91
C LYS A 42 8.73 6.33 1.14
N VAL A 43 7.71 7.03 1.62
CA VAL A 43 6.45 7.20 0.90
C VAL A 43 6.66 8.06 -0.35
N GLU A 44 7.36 9.21 -0.24
CA GLU A 44 7.69 10.08 -1.38
C GLU A 44 8.40 9.30 -2.49
N ASN A 45 9.47 8.55 -2.16
CA ASN A 45 10.19 7.73 -3.13
C ASN A 45 9.28 6.68 -3.80
N GLY A 46 8.38 6.06 -3.04
CA GLY A 46 7.44 5.09 -3.59
C GLY A 46 6.41 5.71 -4.54
N VAL A 47 5.96 6.94 -4.25
CA VAL A 47 5.10 7.73 -5.14
C VAL A 47 5.84 8.06 -6.43
N ASP A 48 7.06 8.60 -6.34
CA ASP A 48 7.89 8.94 -7.48
C ASP A 48 8.17 7.74 -8.40
N ASP A 49 8.49 6.59 -7.82
CA ASP A 49 8.76 5.36 -8.56
C ASP A 49 7.50 4.87 -9.29
N PHE A 50 6.34 5.01 -8.67
CA PHE A 50 5.08 4.64 -9.31
C PHE A 50 4.71 5.62 -10.44
N GLU A 51 4.88 6.92 -10.24
CA GLU A 51 4.64 7.93 -11.29
C GLU A 51 5.58 7.75 -12.49
N LYS A 52 6.86 7.50 -12.27
CA LYS A 52 7.82 7.17 -13.35
C LYS A 52 7.37 5.96 -14.15
N TYR A 53 6.88 4.93 -13.47
CA TYR A 53 6.35 3.75 -14.14
C TYR A 53 5.12 4.09 -14.99
N LEU A 54 4.15 4.86 -14.48
CA LEU A 54 2.96 5.26 -15.23
C LEU A 54 3.32 6.10 -16.46
N THR A 55 4.27 7.03 -16.32
CA THR A 55 4.77 7.85 -17.43
C THR A 55 5.42 7.00 -18.52
N SER A 56 6.34 6.10 -18.16
CA SER A 56 7.02 5.21 -19.10
C SER A 56 6.04 4.29 -19.86
N ARG A 57 5.01 3.81 -19.17
CA ARG A 57 3.92 3.01 -19.76
C ARG A 57 3.06 3.84 -20.71
N GLY A 58 2.80 5.10 -20.38
CA GLY A 58 2.07 6.03 -21.24
C GLY A 58 2.83 6.35 -22.54
N GLU A 59 4.12 6.58 -22.46
CA GLU A 59 5.00 6.81 -23.61
C GLU A 59 5.12 5.56 -24.50
N SER A 60 5.29 4.37 -23.90
CA SER A 60 5.34 3.11 -24.65
C SER A 60 4.05 2.88 -25.44
N ALA A 61 2.89 3.17 -24.86
CA ALA A 61 1.60 3.05 -25.55
C ALA A 61 1.45 4.05 -26.71
N LYS A 62 1.95 5.28 -26.57
CA LYS A 62 1.97 6.29 -27.63
C LYS A 62 2.88 5.89 -28.78
N ASN A 63 4.07 5.36 -28.48
CA ASN A 63 5.04 4.92 -29.49
C ASN A 63 4.53 3.72 -30.30
N GLN A 64 3.85 2.76 -29.67
CA GLN A 64 3.22 1.64 -30.36
C GLN A 64 2.07 2.08 -31.28
N ALA A 65 1.25 3.05 -30.84
CA ALA A 65 0.19 3.61 -31.66
C ALA A 65 0.73 4.42 -32.85
N GLY A 66 1.88 5.07 -32.68
CA GLY A 66 2.58 5.79 -33.76
C GLY A 66 3.17 4.86 -34.82
N SER A 67 3.80 3.75 -34.39
CA SER A 67 4.39 2.74 -35.31
C SER A 67 3.34 1.99 -36.14
N ALA A 68 2.14 1.76 -35.58
CA ALA A 68 1.05 1.08 -36.29
C ALA A 68 0.45 1.92 -37.43
N LYS A 69 0.66 3.24 -37.43
CA LYS A 69 0.18 4.14 -38.50
C LYS A 69 1.09 4.23 -39.73
N SER A 70 2.34 3.76 -39.63
CA SER A 70 3.31 3.87 -40.72
C SER A 70 3.40 2.65 -41.66
N SER A 71 2.70 1.54 -41.37
CA SER A 71 2.82 0.28 -42.13
C SER A 71 1.48 -0.26 -42.65
N GLY A 72 0.57 0.58 -43.13
CA GLY A 72 -0.74 0.15 -43.55
C GLY A 72 -1.25 0.81 -44.82
N ALA A 73 -0.52 0.64 -45.96
CA ALA A 73 -1.16 0.77 -47.28
C ALA A 73 -1.79 -0.56 -47.66
N ALA A 74 -3.12 -0.51 -47.97
CA ALA A 74 -3.91 -1.48 -48.71
C ALA A 74 -4.18 -2.88 -48.11
N LYS A 75 -5.40 -3.05 -47.56
CA LYS A 75 -6.36 -4.05 -48.12
C LYS A 75 -7.79 -3.79 -47.59
N ARG A 76 -8.68 -3.53 -48.56
CA ARG A 76 -10.14 -3.62 -48.36
C ARG A 76 -10.51 -5.06 -47.97
N GLY A 77 -11.32 -5.20 -46.93
CA GLY A 77 -11.92 -6.48 -46.51
C GLY A 77 -13.02 -6.18 -45.51
N GLN A 78 -14.25 -6.31 -45.96
CA GLN A 78 -15.53 -6.14 -45.30
C GLN A 78 -15.70 -7.21 -44.20
N GLY A 79 -16.16 -6.83 -43.00
CA GLY A 79 -16.52 -7.81 -41.97
C GLY A 79 -16.93 -7.16 -40.64
N ALA A 80 -18.23 -7.12 -40.41
CA ALA A 80 -18.88 -6.65 -39.21
C ALA A 80 -18.35 -7.35 -37.95
N ASN A 81 -17.77 -6.56 -37.02
CA ASN A 81 -17.67 -6.84 -35.58
C ASN A 81 -16.90 -5.71 -34.82
N SER A 82 -17.10 -4.45 -35.21
CA SER A 82 -16.36 -3.32 -34.60
C SER A 82 -16.91 -2.80 -33.29
N ALA A 83 -18.17 -3.04 -32.96
CA ALA A 83 -18.84 -2.41 -31.82
C ALA A 83 -18.32 -2.89 -30.43
N ASN A 84 -17.83 -4.14 -30.32
CA ASN A 84 -17.39 -4.68 -29.03
C ASN A 84 -15.92 -4.42 -28.71
N LYS A 85 -15.11 -3.99 -29.68
CA LYS A 85 -13.68 -3.71 -29.53
C LYS A 85 -13.41 -2.27 -29.11
N GLU A 86 -14.31 -1.34 -29.42
CA GLU A 86 -14.21 0.07 -29.03
C GLU A 86 -14.59 0.28 -27.58
N ALA A 87 -15.66 -0.35 -27.07
CA ALA A 87 -16.08 -0.28 -25.68
C ALA A 87 -15.01 -0.82 -24.70
N GLY A 88 -14.23 -1.82 -25.11
CA GLY A 88 -13.10 -2.34 -24.34
C GLY A 88 -11.91 -1.39 -24.31
N LYS A 89 -11.70 -0.62 -25.38
CA LYS A 89 -10.59 0.31 -25.52
C LYS A 89 -10.84 1.61 -24.76
N GLU A 90 -12.07 2.10 -24.73
CA GLU A 90 -12.48 3.26 -23.93
C GLU A 90 -12.41 2.98 -22.43
N LYS A 91 -12.89 1.83 -21.97
CA LYS A 91 -12.77 1.44 -20.55
C LYS A 91 -11.32 1.28 -20.10
N ALA A 92 -10.44 0.79 -20.97
CA ALA A 92 -9.02 0.64 -20.65
C ALA A 92 -8.27 1.98 -20.63
N SER A 93 -8.66 2.96 -21.44
CA SER A 93 -8.07 4.32 -21.39
C SER A 93 -8.56 5.08 -20.17
N GLN A 94 -9.84 5.00 -19.84
CA GLN A 94 -10.45 5.65 -18.68
C GLN A 94 -9.84 5.13 -17.36
N GLY A 95 -9.62 3.82 -17.22
CA GLY A 95 -8.96 3.27 -16.05
C GLY A 95 -7.49 3.68 -15.89
N LYS A 96 -6.79 4.03 -16.99
CA LYS A 96 -5.43 4.59 -16.94
C LYS A 96 -5.43 6.04 -16.49
N ASP A 97 -6.36 6.83 -16.99
CA ASP A 97 -6.52 8.24 -16.62
C ASP A 97 -6.97 8.36 -15.14
N ASP A 98 -7.85 7.47 -14.68
CA ASP A 98 -8.29 7.41 -13.28
C ASP A 98 -7.13 7.07 -12.33
N LEU A 99 -6.24 6.14 -12.72
CA LEU A 99 -5.07 5.78 -11.91
C LEU A 99 -4.06 6.93 -11.87
N GLN A 100 -3.80 7.58 -13.00
CA GLN A 100 -2.91 8.74 -13.05
C GLN A 100 -3.44 9.86 -12.15
N ASN A 101 -4.73 10.20 -12.27
CA ASN A 101 -5.36 11.23 -11.45
C ASN A 101 -5.32 10.90 -9.95
N ALA A 102 -5.54 9.63 -9.57
CA ALA A 102 -5.46 9.19 -8.19
C ALA A 102 -4.03 9.26 -7.64
N MET A 103 -3.02 8.97 -8.46
CA MET A 103 -1.61 9.10 -8.08
C MET A 103 -1.19 10.57 -7.95
N ASP A 104 -1.63 11.45 -8.85
CA ASP A 104 -1.39 12.89 -8.76
C ASP A 104 -2.00 13.48 -7.47
N ASP A 105 -3.17 13.01 -7.04
CA ASP A 105 -3.76 13.39 -5.76
C ASP A 105 -2.94 12.90 -4.57
N LEU A 106 -2.45 11.66 -4.63
CA LEU A 106 -1.59 11.09 -3.59
C LEU A 106 -0.28 11.87 -3.49
N ASN A 107 0.34 12.19 -4.62
CA ASN A 107 1.56 13.00 -4.67
C ASN A 107 1.33 14.38 -4.03
N ARG A 108 0.26 15.07 -4.41
CA ARG A 108 -0.08 16.38 -3.82
C ARG A 108 -0.29 16.34 -2.32
N THR A 109 -0.99 15.33 -1.80
CA THR A 109 -1.23 15.19 -0.35
C THR A 109 0.04 14.82 0.39
N THR A 110 0.90 13.97 -0.17
CA THR A 110 2.20 13.60 0.38
C THR A 110 3.13 14.81 0.46
N ASN A 111 3.21 15.60 -0.61
CA ASN A 111 3.99 16.84 -0.65
C ASN A 111 3.47 17.89 0.36
N ARG A 112 2.15 17.95 0.59
CA ARG A 112 1.55 18.83 1.62
C ARG A 112 1.92 18.36 3.02
N LEU A 113 1.85 17.05 3.28
CA LEU A 113 2.30 16.45 4.54
C LEU A 113 3.77 16.81 4.78
N ARG A 114 4.64 16.62 3.80
CA ARG A 114 6.07 16.92 3.92
C ARG A 114 6.33 18.37 4.31
N ARG A 115 5.76 19.33 3.55
CA ARG A 115 5.94 20.76 3.84
C ARG A 115 5.46 21.13 5.24
N LYS A 116 4.31 20.61 5.67
CA LYS A 116 3.79 20.89 6.99
C LYS A 116 4.65 20.25 8.08
N PHE A 117 5.10 19.01 7.85
CA PHE A 117 6.00 18.29 8.75
C PHE A 117 7.32 19.04 8.98
N ASP A 118 7.93 19.57 7.93
CA ASP A 118 9.17 20.32 8.03
C ASP A 118 8.99 21.65 8.81
N ALA A 119 7.81 22.27 8.68
CA ALA A 119 7.47 23.54 9.32
C ALA A 119 7.05 23.41 10.80
N THR A 120 6.77 22.21 11.32
CA THR A 120 6.29 22.00 12.70
C THR A 120 7.38 21.37 13.59
N ALA A 121 7.40 21.73 14.87
CA ALA A 121 8.29 21.09 15.84
C ALA A 121 7.80 19.68 16.22
N ASN A 122 6.50 19.54 16.43
CA ASN A 122 5.87 18.27 16.79
C ASN A 122 5.17 17.66 15.58
N TYR A 123 5.62 16.46 15.16
CA TYR A 123 5.04 15.77 13.99
C TYR A 123 3.55 15.43 14.16
N LEU A 124 3.05 15.26 15.38
CA LEU A 124 1.63 14.98 15.62
C LEU A 124 0.68 16.09 15.15
N GLU A 125 1.19 17.33 15.02
CA GLU A 125 0.42 18.44 14.44
C GLU A 125 0.10 18.23 12.95
N THR A 126 0.78 17.30 12.29
CA THR A 126 0.55 16.96 10.88
C THR A 126 -0.39 15.78 10.69
N LYS A 127 -1.10 15.35 11.75
CA LYS A 127 -2.01 14.19 11.70
C LYS A 127 -3.10 14.35 10.63
N VAL A 128 -3.68 15.55 10.52
CA VAL A 128 -4.72 15.84 9.51
C VAL A 128 -4.18 15.66 8.09
N GLN A 129 -2.93 16.07 7.82
CA GLN A 129 -2.30 15.87 6.52
C GLN A 129 -2.05 14.38 6.25
N MET A 130 -1.70 13.62 7.28
CA MET A 130 -1.54 12.16 7.14
C MET A 130 -2.89 11.47 6.85
N GLU A 131 -3.98 11.91 7.45
CA GLU A 131 -5.33 11.44 7.12
C GLU A 131 -5.68 11.69 5.65
N GLN A 132 -5.33 12.88 5.11
CA GLN A 132 -5.51 13.19 3.68
C GLN A 132 -4.68 12.27 2.77
N VAL A 133 -3.45 11.93 3.17
CA VAL A 133 -2.63 10.94 2.45
C VAL A 133 -3.32 9.57 2.43
N LEU A 134 -3.87 9.12 3.57
CA LEU A 134 -4.61 7.85 3.64
C LEU A 134 -5.84 7.86 2.74
N ASP A 135 -6.60 8.97 2.69
CA ASP A 135 -7.78 9.07 1.85
C ASP A 135 -7.44 9.03 0.35
N SER A 136 -6.37 9.73 -0.06
CA SER A 136 -5.87 9.66 -1.44
C SER A 136 -5.37 8.25 -1.77
N ALA A 137 -4.65 7.61 -0.85
CA ALA A 137 -4.17 6.24 -1.02
C ALA A 137 -5.31 5.21 -1.13
N ARG A 138 -6.42 5.40 -0.41
CA ARG A 138 -7.62 4.55 -0.57
C ARG A 138 -8.22 4.67 -1.96
N ARG A 139 -8.20 5.86 -2.59
CA ARG A 139 -8.64 6.04 -3.98
C ARG A 139 -7.75 5.28 -4.95
N VAL A 140 -6.42 5.37 -4.79
CA VAL A 140 -5.48 4.57 -5.59
C VAL A 140 -5.77 3.08 -5.43
N ASN A 141 -5.96 2.60 -4.21
CA ASN A 141 -6.29 1.20 -3.92
C ASN A 141 -7.56 0.74 -4.65
N GLN A 142 -8.59 1.58 -4.70
CA GLN A 142 -9.83 1.28 -5.40
C GLN A 142 -9.63 1.19 -6.92
N VAL A 143 -8.83 2.08 -7.51
CA VAL A 143 -8.56 2.09 -8.95
C VAL A 143 -7.68 0.91 -9.33
N VAL A 144 -6.61 0.65 -8.57
CA VAL A 144 -5.74 -0.52 -8.78
C VAL A 144 -6.52 -1.82 -8.64
N GLY A 145 -7.47 -1.92 -7.70
CA GLY A 145 -8.30 -3.11 -7.51
C GLY A 145 -9.32 -3.35 -8.62
N LYS A 146 -9.76 -2.32 -9.34
CA LYS A 146 -10.74 -2.41 -10.44
C LYS A 146 -10.09 -2.59 -11.81
N GLY A 147 -8.82 -2.23 -11.97
CA GLY A 147 -8.11 -2.27 -13.25
C GLY A 147 -7.67 -3.69 -13.62
N SER A 148 -7.56 -3.99 -14.94
CA SER A 148 -6.84 -5.16 -15.43
C SER A 148 -5.34 -4.94 -15.17
N ASN A 149 -4.85 -5.47 -14.07
CA ASN A 149 -3.61 -5.06 -13.46
C ASN A 149 -2.42 -5.65 -14.19
N ASP A 150 -1.63 -4.77 -14.75
CA ASP A 150 -0.23 -4.97 -14.99
C ASP A 150 0.44 -5.37 -13.65
N GLY A 151 1.06 -6.55 -13.61
CA GLY A 151 1.67 -7.08 -12.40
C GLY A 151 2.73 -6.16 -11.80
N GLN A 152 3.33 -5.26 -12.59
CA GLN A 152 4.29 -4.27 -12.12
C GLN A 152 3.61 -3.15 -11.32
N ALA A 153 2.48 -2.60 -11.82
CA ALA A 153 1.69 -1.62 -11.08
C ALA A 153 1.26 -2.16 -9.71
N GLN A 154 0.84 -3.42 -9.68
CA GLN A 154 0.40 -4.06 -8.45
C GLN A 154 1.54 -4.25 -7.43
N ARG A 155 2.75 -4.59 -7.90
CA ARG A 155 3.93 -4.70 -7.03
C ARG A 155 4.31 -3.34 -6.44
N LEU A 156 4.39 -2.31 -7.27
CA LEU A 156 4.71 -0.94 -6.82
C LEU A 156 3.67 -0.43 -5.83
N TRP A 157 2.38 -0.64 -6.13
CA TRP A 157 1.31 -0.28 -5.20
C TRP A 157 1.40 -1.00 -3.87
N THR A 158 1.66 -2.31 -3.88
CA THR A 158 1.79 -3.10 -2.65
C THR A 158 2.93 -2.58 -1.76
N ALA A 159 4.08 -2.24 -2.35
CA ALA A 159 5.21 -1.68 -1.63
C ALA A 159 4.92 -0.28 -1.07
N LEU A 160 4.29 0.58 -1.88
CA LEU A 160 3.90 1.93 -1.47
C LEU A 160 2.83 1.89 -0.37
N ARG A 161 1.80 1.06 -0.50
CA ARG A 161 0.76 0.85 0.52
C ARG A 161 1.36 0.40 1.85
N ALA A 162 2.33 -0.51 1.84
CA ALA A 162 3.03 -0.93 3.05
C ALA A 162 3.74 0.25 3.73
N SER A 163 4.43 1.09 2.95
CA SER A 163 5.12 2.28 3.45
C SER A 163 4.17 3.33 4.03
N ILE A 164 3.01 3.54 3.40
CA ILE A 164 1.95 4.43 3.90
C ILE A 164 1.35 3.88 5.21
N ASN A 165 1.11 2.58 5.29
CA ASN A 165 0.60 1.95 6.50
C ASN A 165 1.59 2.03 7.66
N ASP A 166 2.89 1.88 7.40
CA ASP A 166 3.93 2.06 8.42
C ASP A 166 3.99 3.52 8.93
N LEU A 167 3.80 4.47 8.02
CA LEU A 167 3.71 5.89 8.39
C LEU A 167 2.43 6.19 9.20
N ALA A 168 1.28 5.62 8.82
CA ALA A 168 0.00 5.79 9.53
C ALA A 168 0.07 5.35 11.00
N ARG A 169 0.80 4.25 11.26
CA ARG A 169 1.02 3.78 12.63
C ARG A 169 1.73 4.79 13.52
N CYS A 170 2.62 5.62 12.96
CA CYS A 170 3.28 6.68 13.73
C CYS A 170 2.31 7.74 14.25
N TYR A 171 1.17 7.91 13.59
CA TYR A 171 0.11 8.85 13.96
C TYR A 171 -1.06 8.19 14.70
N ASN A 172 -0.94 6.91 15.06
CA ASN A 172 -2.01 6.10 15.63
C ASN A 172 -3.29 6.12 14.75
N LEU A 173 -3.09 6.08 13.42
CA LEU A 173 -4.16 5.96 12.43
C LEU A 173 -4.33 4.51 11.99
N THR A 174 -5.57 4.13 11.66
CA THR A 174 -5.89 2.78 11.16
C THR A 174 -5.28 2.58 9.77
N PRO A 175 -4.41 1.57 9.59
CA PRO A 175 -3.85 1.23 8.29
C PRO A 175 -4.94 0.86 7.27
N MET A 176 -4.60 0.97 5.99
CA MET A 176 -5.44 0.47 4.89
C MET A 176 -5.38 -1.06 4.83
N SER A 177 -6.52 -1.68 4.62
CA SER A 177 -6.68 -3.11 4.33
C SER A 177 -6.37 -3.44 2.87
#